data_eb6898cddeb600e54b62eae6ed58e95c
#
_entry.id   eb6898cddeb600e54b62eae6ed58e95c
#
_cell.length_a   1.000
_cell.length_b   1.000
_cell.length_c   1.000
_cell.angle_alpha   90.00
_cell.angle_beta   90.00
_cell.angle_gamma   90.00
#
_symmetry.space_group_name_H-M   'P 1'
#
loop_
_entity.id
_entity.type
_entity.pdbx_description
1 polymer ?
#
loop_
_entity_poly.entity_id
_entity_poly.type
_entity_poly.pdbx_seq_one_letter_code
_entity_poly.pdbx_strand_id
1 'polypeptide(L)'
;MAYELPPLPYAKDALEPHIDAQTMEIHHGKHHNAYVTNLNKAIAGKADLESKSIEQLISNMDAIPQDIRNVVRNNGGGHANHSMFWKLMGPGAGGAPTGKLADEINATFGSLDEFKAKFEAAGAGRFGSGWAWLIVNKAGKLEIVSTPNQDNPLMDGNKPVLGCDVWEHAYYLKYQNRRPDYLKAFWNVVNWNEVAKNYDAAKK
;
A
#
# COMPACT_ATOMS: atom_id res chain seq x y z
N MET A 1 3.38 -16.70 15.87
CA MET A 1 1.92 -16.70 15.62
C MET A 1 1.70 -16.58 14.10
N ALA A 2 0.68 -17.25 13.56
CA ALA A 2 0.36 -17.08 12.13
C ALA A 2 -0.25 -15.70 11.88
N TYR A 3 0.06 -15.09 10.74
CA TYR A 3 -0.62 -13.88 10.27
C TYR A 3 -2.07 -14.20 9.87
N GLU A 4 -2.95 -13.25 10.03
CA GLU A 4 -4.37 -13.38 9.69
C GLU A 4 -4.77 -12.35 8.63
N LEU A 5 -5.76 -12.69 7.82
CA LEU A 5 -6.36 -11.73 6.90
C LEU A 5 -7.16 -10.71 7.72
N PRO A 6 -6.76 -9.44 7.76
CA PRO A 6 -7.53 -8.44 8.50
C PRO A 6 -8.89 -8.21 7.84
N PRO A 7 -9.96 -8.00 8.59
CA PRO A 7 -11.25 -7.64 8.01
C PRO A 7 -11.18 -6.31 7.28
N LEU A 8 -11.98 -6.15 6.24
CA LEU A 8 -12.18 -4.82 5.64
C LEU A 8 -12.83 -3.90 6.68
N PRO A 9 -12.37 -2.64 6.82
CA PRO A 9 -12.98 -1.68 7.76
C PRO A 9 -14.32 -1.11 7.28
N TYR A 10 -14.82 -1.54 6.12
CA TYR A 10 -16.08 -1.11 5.48
C TYR A 10 -16.66 -2.25 4.62
N ALA A 11 -17.90 -2.10 4.16
CA ALA A 11 -18.54 -3.05 3.25
C ALA A 11 -17.83 -3.09 1.88
N LYS A 12 -17.92 -4.21 1.18
CA LYS A 12 -17.21 -4.41 -0.10
C LYS A 12 -17.63 -3.42 -1.19
N ASP A 13 -18.86 -2.93 -1.15
CA ASP A 13 -19.45 -1.96 -2.08
C ASP A 13 -19.29 -0.49 -1.62
N ALA A 14 -18.69 -0.28 -0.45
CA ALA A 14 -18.62 1.05 0.17
C ALA A 14 -17.76 2.06 -0.61
N LEU A 15 -16.88 1.60 -1.49
CA LEU A 15 -16.01 2.46 -2.30
C LEU A 15 -16.58 2.77 -3.69
N GLU A 16 -17.78 2.27 -4.00
CA GLU A 16 -18.44 2.63 -5.24
C GLU A 16 -18.88 4.11 -5.24
N PRO A 17 -18.89 4.75 -6.40
CA PRO A 17 -18.67 4.23 -7.76
C PRO A 17 -17.19 4.17 -8.18
N HIS A 18 -16.23 4.40 -7.30
CA HIS A 18 -14.81 4.56 -7.63
C HIS A 18 -14.05 3.23 -7.74
N ILE A 19 -14.32 2.28 -6.83
CA ILE A 19 -13.81 0.91 -6.86
C ILE A 19 -15.01 -0.02 -6.70
N ASP A 20 -15.19 -0.95 -7.61
CA ASP A 20 -16.36 -1.84 -7.65
C ASP A 20 -16.29 -2.95 -6.59
N ALA A 21 -17.45 -3.38 -6.14
CA ALA A 21 -17.60 -4.41 -5.11
C ALA A 21 -16.95 -5.75 -5.50
N GLN A 22 -17.02 -6.14 -6.77
CA GLN A 22 -16.40 -7.38 -7.25
C GLN A 22 -14.87 -7.31 -7.16
N THR A 23 -14.27 -6.18 -7.53
CA THR A 23 -12.84 -5.94 -7.32
C THR A 23 -12.48 -6.09 -5.85
N MET A 24 -13.22 -5.44 -4.94
CA MET A 24 -12.96 -5.51 -3.50
C MET A 24 -13.08 -6.93 -2.95
N GLU A 25 -14.07 -7.69 -3.39
CA GLU A 25 -14.26 -9.09 -2.96
C GLU A 25 -13.08 -9.97 -3.38
N ILE A 26 -12.65 -9.89 -4.64
CA ILE A 26 -11.55 -10.68 -5.18
C ILE A 26 -10.22 -10.21 -4.59
N HIS A 27 -9.99 -8.91 -4.57
CA HIS A 27 -8.74 -8.31 -4.15
C HIS A 27 -8.43 -8.61 -2.68
N HIS A 28 -9.41 -8.43 -1.79
CA HIS A 28 -9.27 -8.78 -0.38
C HIS A 28 -9.36 -10.30 -0.14
N GLY A 29 -10.45 -10.95 -0.57
CA GLY A 29 -10.77 -12.33 -0.20
C GLY A 29 -9.95 -13.39 -0.93
N LYS A 30 -9.35 -13.07 -2.10
CA LYS A 30 -8.52 -14.00 -2.88
C LYS A 30 -7.06 -13.57 -2.88
N HIS A 31 -6.72 -12.39 -3.39
CA HIS A 31 -5.32 -11.97 -3.51
C HIS A 31 -4.66 -11.76 -2.14
N HIS A 32 -5.22 -10.93 -1.28
CA HIS A 32 -4.65 -10.70 0.05
C HIS A 32 -4.62 -11.99 0.89
N ASN A 33 -5.70 -12.78 0.86
CA ASN A 33 -5.75 -14.05 1.56
C ASN A 33 -4.68 -15.05 1.08
N ALA A 34 -4.38 -15.08 -0.22
CA ALA A 34 -3.32 -15.91 -0.77
C ALA A 34 -1.93 -15.48 -0.25
N TYR A 35 -1.67 -14.16 -0.16
CA TYR A 35 -0.43 -13.66 0.43
C TYR A 35 -0.27 -14.12 1.89
N VAL A 36 -1.31 -13.99 2.70
CA VAL A 36 -1.30 -14.46 4.10
C VAL A 36 -1.03 -15.95 4.19
N THR A 37 -1.75 -16.76 3.40
CA THR A 37 -1.62 -18.22 3.39
C THR A 37 -0.20 -18.66 2.99
N ASN A 38 0.33 -18.09 1.91
CA ASN A 38 1.65 -18.43 1.39
C ASN A 38 2.78 -17.97 2.33
N LEU A 39 2.63 -16.78 2.94
CA LEU A 39 3.59 -16.29 3.94
C LEU A 39 3.64 -17.24 5.14
N ASN A 40 2.50 -17.57 5.73
CA ASN A 40 2.42 -18.49 6.87
C ASN A 40 3.04 -19.85 6.56
N LYS A 41 2.77 -20.39 5.36
CA LYS A 41 3.39 -21.66 4.92
C LYS A 41 4.92 -21.54 4.84
N ALA A 42 5.45 -20.44 4.36
CA ALA A 42 6.90 -20.24 4.18
C ALA A 42 7.66 -20.14 5.51
N ILE A 43 7.04 -19.49 6.52
CA ILE A 43 7.68 -19.28 7.83
C ILE A 43 7.33 -20.35 8.87
N ALA A 44 6.46 -21.31 8.53
CA ALA A 44 6.01 -22.35 9.46
C ALA A 44 7.19 -23.07 10.13
N GLY A 45 7.15 -23.18 11.46
CA GLY A 45 8.18 -23.82 12.27
C GLY A 45 9.46 -22.98 12.47
N LYS A 46 9.48 -21.72 12.00
CA LYS A 46 10.59 -20.78 12.19
C LYS A 46 10.21 -19.75 13.26
N ALA A 47 10.33 -20.13 14.54
CA ALA A 47 9.85 -19.35 15.68
C ALA A 47 10.32 -17.88 15.68
N ASP A 48 11.56 -17.63 15.28
CA ASP A 48 12.12 -16.27 15.19
C ASP A 48 11.42 -15.41 14.13
N LEU A 49 10.92 -16.01 13.06
CA LEU A 49 10.18 -15.32 12.01
C LEU A 49 8.70 -15.19 12.38
N GLU A 50 8.10 -16.24 12.94
CA GLU A 50 6.70 -16.25 13.38
C GLU A 50 6.40 -15.26 14.51
N SER A 51 7.42 -14.86 15.29
CA SER A 51 7.26 -13.90 16.40
C SER A 51 7.29 -12.43 15.97
N LYS A 52 7.70 -12.15 14.73
CA LYS A 52 7.84 -10.77 14.22
C LYS A 52 6.49 -10.20 13.79
N SER A 53 6.34 -8.86 13.91
CA SER A 53 5.30 -8.17 13.15
C SER A 53 5.62 -8.23 11.65
N ILE A 54 4.64 -8.00 10.80
CA ILE A 54 4.88 -8.03 9.34
C ILE A 54 5.89 -6.97 8.93
N GLU A 55 5.83 -5.79 9.52
CA GLU A 55 6.77 -4.70 9.26
C GLU A 55 8.20 -5.08 9.66
N GLN A 56 8.37 -5.69 10.85
CA GLN A 56 9.67 -6.19 11.31
C GLN A 56 10.21 -7.27 10.39
N LEU A 57 9.33 -8.17 9.90
CA LEU A 57 9.73 -9.26 9.04
C LEU A 57 10.28 -8.76 7.70
N ILE A 58 9.58 -7.81 7.05
CA ILE A 58 9.97 -7.33 5.72
C ILE A 58 11.03 -6.22 5.74
N SER A 59 11.26 -5.57 6.88
CA SER A 59 12.27 -4.50 6.98
C SER A 59 13.71 -5.00 6.96
N ASN A 60 13.93 -6.30 7.16
CA ASN A 60 15.28 -6.89 7.17
C ASN A 60 15.31 -8.18 6.33
N MET A 61 15.23 -7.99 5.01
CA MET A 61 15.20 -9.11 4.06
C MET A 61 16.48 -9.94 4.06
N ASP A 62 17.62 -9.36 4.44
CA ASP A 62 18.89 -10.09 4.51
C ASP A 62 18.93 -11.10 5.67
N ALA A 63 18.17 -10.88 6.73
CA ALA A 63 18.03 -11.82 7.83
C ALA A 63 17.09 -13.00 7.50
N ILE A 64 16.36 -12.96 6.38
CA ILE A 64 15.48 -14.06 5.96
C ILE A 64 16.33 -15.14 5.25
N PRO A 65 16.19 -16.43 5.61
CA PRO A 65 16.87 -17.53 4.94
C PRO A 65 16.69 -17.48 3.42
N GLN A 66 17.76 -17.74 2.68
CA GLN A 66 17.79 -17.55 1.24
C GLN A 66 16.76 -18.39 0.48
N ASP A 67 16.50 -19.60 0.96
CA ASP A 67 15.52 -20.55 0.38
C ASP A 67 14.08 -20.05 0.41
N ILE A 68 13.71 -19.22 1.40
CA ILE A 68 12.35 -18.66 1.53
C ILE A 68 12.29 -17.14 1.29
N ARG A 69 13.44 -16.45 1.12
CA ARG A 69 13.51 -15.00 1.05
C ARG A 69 12.60 -14.40 -0.02
N ASN A 70 12.56 -14.95 -1.22
CA ASN A 70 11.69 -14.47 -2.28
C ASN A 70 10.19 -14.68 -1.96
N VAL A 71 9.85 -15.79 -1.33
CA VAL A 71 8.47 -16.06 -0.91
C VAL A 71 8.05 -15.06 0.16
N VAL A 72 8.90 -14.79 1.15
CA VAL A 72 8.65 -13.79 2.20
C VAL A 72 8.59 -12.38 1.60
N ARG A 73 9.50 -12.01 0.69
CA ARG A 73 9.47 -10.71 -0.01
C ARG A 73 8.13 -10.48 -0.70
N ASN A 74 7.69 -11.43 -1.53
CA ASN A 74 6.47 -11.28 -2.31
C ASN A 74 5.20 -11.37 -1.45
N ASN A 75 5.11 -12.36 -0.58
CA ASN A 75 3.89 -12.59 0.19
C ASN A 75 3.85 -11.76 1.48
N GLY A 76 4.99 -11.54 2.12
CA GLY A 76 5.11 -10.62 3.25
C GLY A 76 4.87 -9.17 2.83
N GLY A 77 5.50 -8.75 1.73
CA GLY A 77 5.23 -7.44 1.12
C GLY A 77 3.76 -7.30 0.73
N GLY A 78 3.19 -8.33 0.08
CA GLY A 78 1.78 -8.35 -0.30
C GLY A 78 0.85 -8.21 0.92
N HIS A 79 1.10 -8.94 2.00
CA HIS A 79 0.32 -8.82 3.23
C HIS A 79 0.44 -7.43 3.86
N ALA A 80 1.66 -6.89 3.98
CA ALA A 80 1.89 -5.55 4.53
C ALA A 80 1.21 -4.45 3.69
N ASN A 81 1.42 -4.48 2.37
CA ASN A 81 0.86 -3.51 1.43
C ASN A 81 -0.67 -3.46 1.52
N HIS A 82 -1.33 -4.61 1.48
CA HIS A 82 -2.79 -4.69 1.48
C HIS A 82 -3.39 -4.38 2.86
N SER A 83 -2.74 -4.79 3.96
CA SER A 83 -3.19 -4.43 5.31
C SER A 83 -3.21 -2.92 5.53
N MET A 84 -2.25 -2.20 4.96
CA MET A 84 -2.20 -0.74 4.95
C MET A 84 -3.25 -0.17 3.98
N PHE A 85 -3.37 -0.72 2.77
CA PHE A 85 -4.20 -0.20 1.69
C PHE A 85 -5.68 -0.12 2.07
N TRP A 86 -6.22 -1.14 2.75
CA TRP A 86 -7.62 -1.12 3.18
C TRP A 86 -7.93 0.03 4.14
N LYS A 87 -7.01 0.42 4.98
CA LYS A 87 -7.15 1.54 5.93
C LYS A 87 -6.97 2.91 5.26
N LEU A 88 -6.18 2.94 4.17
CA LEU A 88 -5.93 4.17 3.39
C LEU A 88 -7.13 4.61 2.56
N MET A 89 -8.17 3.77 2.45
CA MET A 89 -9.40 4.08 1.73
C MET A 89 -10.59 4.07 2.69
N GLY A 90 -11.66 4.76 2.31
CA GLY A 90 -12.91 4.75 3.08
C GLY A 90 -14.10 5.34 2.32
N PRO A 91 -15.34 4.96 2.71
CA PRO A 91 -16.55 5.51 2.13
C PRO A 91 -16.70 6.99 2.50
N GLY A 92 -17.07 7.80 1.53
CA GLY A 92 -17.24 9.25 1.72
C GLY A 92 -15.96 10.00 2.07
N ALA A 93 -14.81 9.34 1.91
CA ALA A 93 -13.48 9.93 2.07
C ALA A 93 -13.12 10.82 0.85
N GLY A 94 -11.86 11.11 0.66
CA GLY A 94 -11.40 12.03 -0.39
C GLY A 94 -11.15 13.44 0.15
N GLY A 95 -11.27 14.44 -0.71
CA GLY A 95 -10.97 15.83 -0.33
C GLY A 95 -9.46 16.09 -0.27
N ALA A 96 -9.01 16.69 0.85
CA ALA A 96 -7.62 17.15 1.02
C ALA A 96 -7.09 16.78 2.42
N PRO A 97 -5.76 16.60 2.56
CA PRO A 97 -5.12 16.52 3.87
C PRO A 97 -5.20 17.84 4.61
N THR A 98 -5.05 17.80 5.92
CA THR A 98 -5.00 18.98 6.79
C THR A 98 -3.76 18.96 7.68
N GLY A 99 -3.46 20.08 8.36
CA GLY A 99 -2.40 20.18 9.35
C GLY A 99 -1.01 19.91 8.76
N LYS A 100 -0.13 19.32 9.56
CA LYS A 100 1.29 19.13 9.23
C LYS A 100 1.53 18.37 7.90
N LEU A 101 0.69 17.40 7.58
CA LEU A 101 0.81 16.66 6.32
C LEU A 101 0.53 17.58 5.13
N ALA A 102 -0.53 18.41 5.21
CA ALA A 102 -0.85 19.37 4.15
C ALA A 102 0.26 20.40 3.97
N ASP A 103 0.79 20.93 5.07
CA ASP A 103 1.89 21.91 5.05
C ASP A 103 3.13 21.31 4.38
N GLU A 104 3.52 20.07 4.74
CA GLU A 104 4.70 19.44 4.15
C GLU A 104 4.49 19.01 2.69
N ILE A 105 3.29 18.58 2.31
CA ILE A 105 2.95 18.32 0.89
C ILE A 105 3.11 19.60 0.08
N ASN A 106 2.57 20.73 0.54
CA ASN A 106 2.69 22.01 -0.14
C ASN A 106 4.14 22.49 -0.22
N ALA A 107 4.89 22.35 0.87
CA ALA A 107 6.31 22.74 0.91
C ALA A 107 7.19 21.89 -0.01
N THR A 108 6.88 20.57 -0.11
CA THR A 108 7.71 19.62 -0.87
C THR A 108 7.35 19.61 -2.35
N PHE A 109 6.06 19.67 -2.68
CA PHE A 109 5.56 19.47 -4.04
C PHE A 109 5.01 20.72 -4.71
N GLY A 110 4.83 21.81 -3.94
CA GLY A 110 4.29 23.10 -4.41
C GLY A 110 2.79 23.26 -4.12
N SER A 111 2.00 22.23 -4.35
CA SER A 111 0.56 22.20 -4.05
C SER A 111 0.06 20.75 -3.94
N LEU A 112 -1.17 20.58 -3.45
CA LEU A 112 -1.84 19.29 -3.47
C LEU A 112 -2.06 18.76 -4.90
N ASP A 113 -2.38 19.63 -5.84
CA ASP A 113 -2.61 19.23 -7.23
C ASP A 113 -1.30 18.77 -7.90
N GLU A 114 -0.20 19.47 -7.66
CA GLU A 114 1.13 19.03 -8.12
C GLU A 114 1.56 17.71 -7.49
N PHE A 115 1.28 17.52 -6.20
CA PHE A 115 1.49 16.25 -5.52
C PHE A 115 0.69 15.12 -6.18
N LYS A 116 -0.62 15.32 -6.39
CA LYS A 116 -1.49 14.33 -7.05
C LYS A 116 -0.99 14.00 -8.46
N ALA A 117 -0.65 15.01 -9.25
CA ALA A 117 -0.13 14.80 -10.60
C ALA A 117 1.17 13.97 -10.61
N LYS A 118 2.11 14.25 -9.70
CA LYS A 118 3.37 13.48 -9.56
C LYS A 118 3.11 12.03 -9.10
N PHE A 119 2.18 11.84 -8.16
CA PHE A 119 1.81 10.52 -7.67
C PHE A 119 1.14 9.67 -8.78
N GLU A 120 0.20 10.27 -9.52
CA GLU A 120 -0.44 9.65 -10.69
C GLU A 120 0.59 9.28 -11.75
N ALA A 121 1.55 10.18 -12.04
CA ALA A 121 2.62 9.91 -12.99
C ALA A 121 3.51 8.73 -12.53
N ALA A 122 3.82 8.63 -11.24
CA ALA A 122 4.57 7.50 -10.69
C ALA A 122 3.81 6.18 -10.82
N GLY A 123 2.49 6.18 -10.57
CA GLY A 123 1.63 5.00 -10.72
C GLY A 123 1.43 4.60 -12.18
N ALA A 124 1.17 5.56 -13.07
CA ALA A 124 1.01 5.30 -14.50
C ALA A 124 2.31 4.83 -15.15
N GLY A 125 3.45 5.40 -14.73
CA GLY A 125 4.78 5.06 -15.23
C GLY A 125 5.33 3.74 -14.70
N ARG A 126 4.70 3.12 -13.68
CA ARG A 126 5.11 1.80 -13.17
C ARG A 126 4.79 0.74 -14.21
N PHE A 127 5.79 0.32 -14.97
CA PHE A 127 5.63 -0.71 -15.99
C PHE A 127 5.33 -2.07 -15.33
N GLY A 128 4.24 -2.69 -15.74
CA GLY A 128 3.77 -3.95 -15.15
C GLY A 128 3.08 -3.76 -13.81
N SER A 129 3.21 -4.74 -12.93
CA SER A 129 2.63 -4.77 -11.59
C SER A 129 3.49 -4.01 -10.58
N GLY A 130 2.83 -3.34 -9.64
CA GLY A 130 3.53 -2.64 -8.57
C GLY A 130 2.64 -1.66 -7.81
N TRP A 131 3.28 -0.73 -7.15
CA TRP A 131 2.65 0.27 -6.29
C TRP A 131 3.23 1.65 -6.52
N ALA A 132 2.40 2.68 -6.37
CA ALA A 132 2.83 4.07 -6.19
C ALA A 132 2.76 4.43 -4.70
N TRP A 133 3.76 5.18 -4.20
CA TRP A 133 3.89 5.51 -2.78
C TRP A 133 4.21 6.97 -2.56
N LEU A 134 3.63 7.54 -1.49
CA LEU A 134 4.19 8.65 -0.75
C LEU A 134 4.93 8.06 0.45
N ILE A 135 6.20 8.38 0.62
CA ILE A 135 7.05 7.88 1.70
C ILE A 135 7.68 9.03 2.51
N VAL A 136 8.08 8.73 3.72
CA VAL A 136 9.14 9.48 4.40
C VAL A 136 10.44 8.70 4.17
N ASN A 137 11.38 9.31 3.45
CA ASN A 137 12.65 8.67 3.14
C ASN A 137 13.62 8.68 4.33
N LYS A 138 14.78 8.03 4.19
CA LYS A 138 15.81 7.93 5.24
C LYS A 138 16.32 9.29 5.75
N ALA A 139 16.18 10.35 4.95
CA ALA A 139 16.53 11.73 5.35
C ALA A 139 15.36 12.45 6.05
N GLY A 140 14.25 11.76 6.32
CA GLY A 140 13.07 12.32 6.97
C GLY A 140 12.22 13.22 6.07
N LYS A 141 12.38 13.17 4.74
CA LYS A 141 11.66 14.00 3.77
C LYS A 141 10.58 13.23 3.06
N LEU A 142 9.49 13.90 2.69
CA LEU A 142 8.48 13.33 1.81
C LEU A 142 9.04 13.12 0.40
N GLU A 143 8.72 11.96 -0.16
CA GLU A 143 9.14 11.58 -1.51
C GLU A 143 8.07 10.70 -2.17
N ILE A 144 7.89 10.83 -3.49
CA ILE A 144 7.05 9.94 -4.29
C ILE A 144 7.94 8.94 -4.98
N VAL A 145 7.64 7.65 -4.78
CA VAL A 145 8.35 6.54 -5.41
C VAL A 145 7.38 5.51 -5.97
N SER A 146 7.86 4.59 -6.79
CA SER A 146 7.10 3.40 -7.17
C SER A 146 7.95 2.15 -6.97
N THR A 147 7.31 1.05 -6.58
CA THR A 147 7.97 -0.24 -6.36
C THR A 147 7.37 -1.31 -7.26
N PRO A 148 8.18 -2.29 -7.74
CA PRO A 148 7.66 -3.40 -8.54
C PRO A 148 6.97 -4.44 -7.65
N ASN A 149 6.07 -5.20 -8.24
CA ASN A 149 5.39 -6.34 -7.62
C ASN A 149 4.80 -5.99 -6.24
N GLN A 150 5.21 -6.71 -5.19
CA GLN A 150 4.78 -6.46 -3.81
C GLN A 150 5.92 -5.89 -2.93
N ASP A 151 6.96 -5.35 -3.54
CA ASP A 151 8.02 -4.67 -2.79
C ASP A 151 7.43 -3.50 -1.99
N ASN A 152 7.80 -3.45 -0.71
CA ASN A 152 7.36 -2.41 0.21
C ASN A 152 8.52 -1.46 0.52
N PRO A 153 8.30 -0.15 0.63
CA PRO A 153 9.35 0.82 0.99
C PRO A 153 10.15 0.50 2.26
N LEU A 154 9.56 -0.25 3.21
CA LEU A 154 10.26 -0.71 4.42
C LEU A 154 11.47 -1.60 4.10
N MET A 155 11.44 -2.34 2.99
CA MET A 155 12.57 -3.19 2.56
C MET A 155 13.83 -2.38 2.25
N ASP A 156 13.65 -1.11 1.87
CA ASP A 156 14.73 -0.17 1.58
C ASP A 156 14.95 0.83 2.73
N GLY A 157 14.32 0.62 3.89
CA GLY A 157 14.44 1.48 5.07
C GLY A 157 13.68 2.81 4.97
N ASN A 158 12.75 2.94 4.03
CA ASN A 158 11.84 4.06 3.90
C ASN A 158 10.50 3.74 4.59
N LYS A 159 9.76 4.77 5.00
CA LYS A 159 8.50 4.60 5.72
C LYS A 159 7.31 4.97 4.82
N PRO A 160 6.42 4.02 4.47
CA PRO A 160 5.25 4.31 3.64
C PRO A 160 4.21 5.14 4.40
N VAL A 161 3.66 6.15 3.72
CA VAL A 161 2.64 7.08 4.25
C VAL A 161 1.31 6.88 3.52
N LEU A 162 1.35 6.83 2.18
CA LEU A 162 0.23 6.55 1.30
C LEU A 162 0.71 5.56 0.23
N GLY A 163 -0.11 4.58 -0.10
CA GLY A 163 0.15 3.62 -1.18
C GLY A 163 -1.06 3.42 -2.06
N CYS A 164 -0.85 3.24 -3.36
CA CYS A 164 -1.87 2.86 -4.32
C CYS A 164 -1.40 1.65 -5.11
N ASP A 165 -2.20 0.58 -5.08
CA ASP A 165 -1.97 -0.63 -5.85
C ASP A 165 -2.23 -0.37 -7.33
N VAL A 166 -1.23 -0.61 -8.18
CA VAL A 166 -1.35 -0.50 -9.64
C VAL A 166 -1.18 -1.84 -10.35
N TRP A 167 -1.29 -2.94 -9.63
CA TRP A 167 -1.55 -4.24 -10.23
C TRP A 167 -2.89 -4.20 -10.98
N GLU A 168 -2.99 -4.85 -12.12
CA GLU A 168 -4.23 -4.88 -12.91
C GLU A 168 -5.42 -5.44 -12.12
N HIS A 169 -5.19 -6.40 -11.21
CA HIS A 169 -6.23 -6.94 -10.35
C HIS A 169 -6.92 -5.89 -9.46
N ALA A 170 -6.28 -4.76 -9.21
CA ALA A 170 -6.82 -3.67 -8.39
C ALA A 170 -7.85 -2.81 -9.13
N TYR A 171 -7.87 -2.83 -10.48
CA TYR A 171 -8.69 -1.90 -11.25
C TYR A 171 -9.28 -2.46 -12.57
N TYR A 172 -8.82 -3.61 -13.05
CA TYR A 172 -9.11 -4.06 -14.42
C TYR A 172 -10.61 -4.32 -14.68
N LEU A 173 -11.34 -4.84 -13.70
CA LEU A 173 -12.78 -5.12 -13.87
C LEU A 173 -13.58 -3.86 -14.20
N LYS A 174 -13.23 -2.72 -13.62
CA LYS A 174 -13.93 -1.46 -13.84
C LYS A 174 -13.26 -0.57 -14.89
N TYR A 175 -11.95 -0.50 -14.90
CA TYR A 175 -11.19 0.45 -15.71
C TYR A 175 -10.47 -0.18 -16.91
N GLN A 176 -10.39 -1.51 -16.99
CA GLN A 176 -9.61 -2.27 -17.96
C GLN A 176 -8.17 -1.72 -18.06
N ASN A 177 -7.71 -1.34 -19.23
CA ASN A 177 -6.37 -0.79 -19.46
C ASN A 177 -6.22 0.70 -19.05
N ARG A 178 -7.28 1.33 -18.55
CA ARG A 178 -7.27 2.76 -18.22
C ARG A 178 -6.76 3.02 -16.80
N ARG A 179 -5.53 2.59 -16.50
CA ARG A 179 -4.88 2.85 -15.20
C ARG A 179 -4.91 4.32 -14.78
N PRO A 180 -4.68 5.32 -15.68
CA PRO A 180 -4.80 6.72 -15.31
C PRO A 180 -6.18 7.13 -14.77
N ASP A 181 -7.28 6.55 -15.28
CA ASP A 181 -8.63 6.84 -14.79
C ASP A 181 -8.84 6.27 -13.38
N TYR A 182 -8.32 5.07 -13.10
CA TYR A 182 -8.30 4.49 -11.75
C TYR A 182 -7.50 5.35 -10.77
N LEU A 183 -6.30 5.80 -11.15
CA LEU A 183 -5.47 6.65 -10.30
C LEU A 183 -6.16 7.98 -9.95
N LYS A 184 -6.88 8.60 -10.89
CA LYS A 184 -7.72 9.78 -10.63
C LYS A 184 -8.89 9.47 -9.71
N ALA A 185 -9.57 8.32 -9.93
CA ALA A 185 -10.69 7.91 -9.09
C ALA A 185 -10.26 7.59 -7.65
N PHE A 186 -9.04 7.10 -7.43
CA PHE A 186 -8.48 6.77 -6.13
C PHE A 186 -8.55 7.94 -5.14
N TRP A 187 -8.34 9.19 -5.59
CA TRP A 187 -8.40 10.37 -4.72
C TRP A 187 -9.76 10.58 -4.04
N ASN A 188 -10.84 10.04 -4.62
CA ASN A 188 -12.18 10.16 -4.03
C ASN A 188 -12.39 9.22 -2.84
N VAL A 189 -11.53 8.23 -2.64
CA VAL A 189 -11.64 7.24 -1.57
C VAL A 189 -10.50 7.31 -0.56
N VAL A 190 -9.50 8.19 -0.75
CA VAL A 190 -8.36 8.32 0.16
C VAL A 190 -8.80 8.81 1.53
N ASN A 191 -8.49 8.04 2.56
CA ASN A 191 -8.69 8.38 3.96
C ASN A 191 -7.49 9.22 4.48
N TRP A 192 -7.56 10.53 4.29
CA TRP A 192 -6.49 11.45 4.69
C TRP A 192 -6.17 11.44 6.19
N ASN A 193 -7.11 11.04 7.05
CA ASN A 193 -6.86 10.89 8.48
C ASN A 193 -5.89 9.73 8.75
N GLU A 194 -6.05 8.62 8.05
CA GLU A 194 -5.11 7.49 8.17
C GLU A 194 -3.76 7.81 7.54
N VAL A 195 -3.75 8.52 6.40
CA VAL A 195 -2.50 9.01 5.78
C VAL A 195 -1.74 9.93 6.75
N ALA A 196 -2.43 10.84 7.44
CA ALA A 196 -1.82 11.72 8.45
C ALA A 196 -1.25 10.94 9.63
N LYS A 197 -1.93 9.91 10.13
CA LYS A 197 -1.39 9.03 11.18
C LYS A 197 -0.10 8.32 10.75
N ASN A 198 -0.09 7.79 9.52
CA ASN A 198 1.08 7.12 8.97
C ASN A 198 2.25 8.11 8.84
N TYR A 199 1.96 9.34 8.39
CA TYR A 199 2.94 10.40 8.32
C TYR A 199 3.52 10.75 9.69
N ASP A 200 2.67 10.97 10.70
CA ASP A 200 3.12 11.29 12.06
C ASP A 200 3.95 10.13 12.67
N ALA A 201 3.58 8.89 12.40
CA ALA A 201 4.36 7.72 12.81
C ALA A 201 5.70 7.63 12.08
N ALA A 202 5.74 7.99 10.81
CA ALA A 202 6.94 7.96 9.99
C ALA A 202 7.97 9.04 10.38
N LYS A 203 7.52 10.16 10.97
CA LYS A 203 8.38 11.28 11.44
C LYS A 203 8.96 11.09 12.84
N LYS A 204 8.55 10.07 13.57
CA LYS A 204 9.15 9.66 14.85
C LYS A 204 10.42 8.83 14.63
#